data_18eb31ee630a6f7a14e600a3ffc27b12
#
_entry.id   18eb31ee630a6f7a14e600a3ffc27b12
#
_cell.length_a   1.000
_cell.length_b   1.000
_cell.length_c   1.000
_cell.angle_alpha   90.00
_cell.angle_beta   90.00
_cell.angle_gamma   90.00
#
_symmetry.space_group_name_H-M   'P 1'
#
loop_
_entity.id
_entity.type
_entity.pdbx_description
1 polymer ?
#
loop_
_entity_poly.entity_id
_entity_poly.type
_entity_poly.pdbx_seq_one_letter_code
_entity_poly.pdbx_strand_id
1 'polypeptide(L)'
;MADNNNKQDAPAAGRIRRLGVWVWGIATGALGIAFVVGILFWGGFNTAMEWTNREEFCISCHEMKNNVYVEYRNTIHYQNRTGVRATCPDCHVPKEWGPKMIRKIKASRELYGKVMGTISTPEKFQAERLRLAQNEWSRMKANNSQECRNCHNYEYFDYSVQGRRSNQMHQAGFAEGKTCIDCHKGIAHSLPPVDQHIGAPREGVAPEVMHPPMKKE
;
A
#
# COMPACT_ATOMS: atom_id res chain seq x y z
N MET A 1 3.75 -0.51 92.82
CA MET A 1 2.87 -0.94 91.70
C MET A 1 3.40 -0.29 90.50
N ALA A 2 4.10 -1.06 89.71
CA ALA A 2 4.78 -0.59 88.49
C ALA A 2 3.85 -0.70 87.27
N ASP A 3 3.75 0.38 86.58
CA ASP A 3 2.94 0.51 85.37
C ASP A 3 3.64 -0.20 84.19
N ASN A 4 2.99 -1.24 83.71
CA ASN A 4 3.52 -2.12 82.69
C ASN A 4 2.62 -2.05 81.40
N ASN A 5 2.60 -0.91 80.71
CA ASN A 5 1.79 -0.80 79.52
C ASN A 5 2.35 0.21 78.48
N ASN A 6 3.46 -0.10 77.84
CA ASN A 6 3.76 0.58 76.63
C ASN A 6 4.81 -0.18 75.74
N LYS A 7 4.43 -1.29 75.20
CA LYS A 7 5.26 -1.96 74.18
C LYS A 7 4.40 -2.81 73.23
N GLN A 8 3.53 -2.26 72.43
CA GLN A 8 2.93 -3.13 71.37
C GLN A 8 2.54 -2.50 70.04
N ASP A 9 2.93 -1.28 69.67
CA ASP A 9 2.43 -0.73 68.38
C ASP A 9 3.49 -0.34 67.34
N ALA A 10 4.75 -0.73 67.52
CA ALA A 10 5.82 -0.35 66.58
C ALA A 10 6.07 -1.25 65.32
N PRO A 11 5.55 -2.49 65.17
CA PRO A 11 5.91 -3.32 64.01
C PRO A 11 5.00 -3.17 62.77
N ALA A 12 3.78 -2.67 62.89
CA ALA A 12 2.83 -2.63 61.79
C ALA A 12 3.15 -1.54 60.75
N ALA A 13 3.50 -0.34 61.17
CA ALA A 13 3.81 0.78 60.29
C ALA A 13 5.06 0.53 59.38
N GLY A 14 6.07 -0.14 59.94
CA GLY A 14 7.28 -0.50 59.19
C GLY A 14 7.05 -1.55 58.11
N ARG A 15 6.13 -2.49 58.32
CA ARG A 15 5.74 -3.51 57.31
C ARG A 15 4.94 -2.90 56.18
N ILE A 16 3.99 -2.03 56.46
CA ILE A 16 3.18 -1.34 55.48
C ILE A 16 4.07 -0.47 54.54
N ARG A 17 5.01 0.28 55.14
CA ARG A 17 5.95 1.09 54.35
C ARG A 17 6.86 0.23 53.47
N ARG A 18 7.38 -0.90 53.95
CA ARG A 18 8.18 -1.81 53.17
C ARG A 18 7.37 -2.44 52.03
N LEU A 19 6.14 -2.85 52.28
CA LEU A 19 5.24 -3.37 51.26
C LEU A 19 4.97 -2.31 50.16
N GLY A 20 4.73 -1.06 50.55
CA GLY A 20 4.56 0.05 49.61
C GLY A 20 5.78 0.25 48.69
N VAL A 21 6.98 0.28 49.27
CA VAL A 21 8.25 0.40 48.47
C VAL A 21 8.43 -0.76 47.51
N TRP A 22 8.11 -1.99 47.94
CA TRP A 22 8.17 -3.17 47.07
C TRP A 22 7.17 -3.11 45.92
N VAL A 23 5.93 -2.74 46.21
CA VAL A 23 4.88 -2.60 45.16
C VAL A 23 5.25 -1.50 44.17
N TRP A 24 5.75 -0.35 44.63
CA TRP A 24 6.22 0.72 43.74
C TRP A 24 7.43 0.31 42.90
N GLY A 25 8.38 -0.42 43.47
CA GLY A 25 9.53 -0.93 42.75
C GLY A 25 9.15 -1.92 41.65
N ILE A 26 8.19 -2.83 41.92
CA ILE A 26 7.67 -3.77 40.91
C ILE A 26 6.89 -3.02 39.83
N ALA A 27 6.05 -2.05 40.21
CA ALA A 27 5.26 -1.28 39.25
C ALA A 27 6.15 -0.44 38.32
N THR A 28 7.16 0.24 38.87
CA THR A 28 8.12 1.02 38.03
C THR A 28 8.96 0.13 37.12
N GLY A 29 9.40 -1.04 37.63
CA GLY A 29 10.11 -2.03 36.82
C GLY A 29 9.23 -2.57 35.67
N ALA A 30 7.98 -2.92 35.96
CA ALA A 30 7.03 -3.38 34.94
C ALA A 30 6.74 -2.30 33.89
N LEU A 31 6.58 -1.04 34.30
CA LEU A 31 6.42 0.09 33.37
C LEU A 31 7.66 0.29 32.48
N GLY A 32 8.85 0.19 33.06
CA GLY A 32 10.11 0.27 32.30
C GLY A 32 10.21 -0.83 31.24
N ILE A 33 9.89 -2.06 31.62
CA ILE A 33 9.86 -3.20 30.68
C ILE A 33 8.80 -2.98 29.60
N ALA A 34 7.60 -2.59 29.97
CA ALA A 34 6.51 -2.33 29.02
C ALA A 34 6.88 -1.22 28.03
N PHE A 35 7.57 -0.17 28.48
CA PHE A 35 8.04 0.92 27.64
C PHE A 35 9.08 0.41 26.61
N VAL A 36 10.08 -0.36 27.06
CA VAL A 36 11.09 -0.93 26.16
C VAL A 36 10.45 -1.90 25.15
N VAL A 37 9.56 -2.78 25.61
CA VAL A 37 8.81 -3.70 24.73
C VAL A 37 7.98 -2.91 23.73
N GLY A 38 7.34 -1.82 24.14
CA GLY A 38 6.57 -0.94 23.24
C GLY A 38 7.44 -0.33 22.13
N ILE A 39 8.64 0.16 22.47
CA ILE A 39 9.60 0.69 21.49
C ILE A 39 10.04 -0.41 20.51
N LEU A 40 10.42 -1.57 21.01
CA LEU A 40 10.85 -2.69 20.18
C LEU A 40 9.72 -3.20 19.26
N PHE A 41 8.51 -3.30 19.82
CA PHE A 41 7.33 -3.67 19.04
C PHE A 41 7.05 -2.65 17.93
N TRP A 42 7.03 -1.36 18.26
CA TRP A 42 6.75 -0.30 17.30
C TRP A 42 7.81 -0.23 16.20
N GLY A 43 9.09 -0.30 16.58
CA GLY A 43 10.21 -0.34 15.63
C GLY A 43 10.15 -1.57 14.71
N GLY A 44 9.97 -2.75 15.30
CA GLY A 44 9.83 -4.00 14.56
C GLY A 44 8.62 -4.02 13.62
N PHE A 45 7.48 -3.54 14.10
CA PHE A 45 6.26 -3.42 13.30
C PHE A 45 6.47 -2.51 12.08
N ASN A 46 7.01 -1.30 12.28
CA ASN A 46 7.26 -0.39 11.15
C ASN A 46 8.29 -0.96 10.17
N THR A 47 9.33 -1.59 10.67
CA THR A 47 10.34 -2.27 9.81
C THR A 47 9.69 -3.36 8.96
N ALA A 48 8.83 -4.20 9.54
CA ALA A 48 8.10 -5.24 8.82
C ALA A 48 7.14 -4.63 7.78
N MET A 49 6.49 -3.53 8.13
CA MET A 49 5.60 -2.81 7.21
C MET A 49 6.35 -2.26 5.99
N GLU A 50 7.53 -1.67 6.18
CA GLU A 50 8.35 -1.17 5.07
C GLU A 50 9.00 -2.32 4.27
N TRP A 51 9.39 -3.40 4.92
CA TRP A 51 9.90 -4.58 4.23
C TRP A 51 8.85 -5.17 3.27
N THR A 52 7.58 -5.23 3.70
CA THR A 52 6.48 -5.70 2.85
C THR A 52 6.04 -4.69 1.78
N ASN A 53 6.63 -3.49 1.75
CA ASN A 53 6.45 -2.50 0.68
C ASN A 53 7.56 -2.54 -0.38
N ARG A 54 8.46 -3.49 -0.33
CA ARG A 54 9.47 -3.66 -1.39
C ARG A 54 8.89 -4.41 -2.57
N GLU A 55 9.33 -4.06 -3.77
CA GLU A 55 8.92 -4.75 -4.99
C GLU A 55 9.26 -6.25 -4.94
N GLU A 56 10.42 -6.59 -4.38
CA GLU A 56 10.88 -7.97 -4.21
C GLU A 56 9.88 -8.80 -3.40
N PHE A 57 9.26 -8.20 -2.39
CA PHE A 57 8.20 -8.86 -1.63
C PHE A 57 6.98 -9.17 -2.50
N CYS A 58 6.55 -8.20 -3.30
CA CYS A 58 5.38 -8.37 -4.19
C CYS A 58 5.63 -9.47 -5.23
N ILE A 59 6.81 -9.47 -5.87
CA ILE A 59 7.16 -10.45 -6.90
C ILE A 59 7.69 -11.78 -6.35
N SER A 60 7.77 -11.95 -5.04
CA SER A 60 8.05 -13.26 -4.43
C SER A 60 6.94 -14.28 -4.70
N CYS A 61 5.72 -13.80 -4.99
CA CYS A 61 4.62 -14.65 -5.43
C CYS A 61 4.68 -14.84 -6.95
N HIS A 62 4.66 -16.09 -7.40
CA HIS A 62 4.76 -16.41 -8.83
C HIS A 62 3.56 -15.85 -9.63
N GLU A 63 2.40 -15.68 -9.02
CA GLU A 63 1.22 -15.09 -9.64
C GLU A 63 1.47 -13.63 -10.05
N MET A 64 2.20 -12.89 -9.22
CA MET A 64 2.60 -11.52 -9.54
C MET A 64 3.77 -11.49 -10.53
N LYS A 65 4.80 -12.31 -10.27
CA LYS A 65 6.01 -12.36 -11.08
C LYS A 65 5.74 -12.75 -12.52
N ASN A 66 4.92 -13.77 -12.75
CA ASN A 66 4.71 -14.36 -14.07
C ASN A 66 3.61 -13.67 -14.89
N ASN A 67 2.77 -12.87 -14.27
CA ASN A 67 1.69 -12.14 -14.93
C ASN A 67 1.99 -10.63 -14.98
N VAL A 68 1.56 -9.89 -13.98
CA VAL A 68 1.59 -8.42 -13.99
C VAL A 68 3.00 -7.83 -14.00
N TYR A 69 3.99 -8.49 -13.41
CA TYR A 69 5.35 -7.96 -13.41
C TYR A 69 6.01 -8.01 -14.78
N VAL A 70 5.75 -9.06 -15.55
CA VAL A 70 6.23 -9.16 -16.94
C VAL A 70 5.67 -8.03 -17.79
N GLU A 71 4.39 -7.73 -17.63
CA GLU A 71 3.74 -6.62 -18.33
C GLU A 71 4.29 -5.28 -17.89
N TYR A 72 4.42 -5.06 -16.58
CA TYR A 72 4.95 -3.83 -16.00
C TYR A 72 6.34 -3.49 -16.52
N ARG A 73 7.22 -4.48 -16.69
CA ARG A 73 8.58 -4.29 -17.20
C ARG A 73 8.64 -3.67 -18.60
N ASN A 74 7.57 -3.74 -19.37
CA ASN A 74 7.47 -3.17 -20.71
C ASN A 74 6.83 -1.78 -20.73
N THR A 75 6.66 -1.14 -19.57
CA THR A 75 5.97 0.15 -19.45
C THR A 75 6.93 1.31 -19.19
N ILE A 76 6.48 2.53 -19.50
CA ILE A 76 7.20 3.76 -19.21
C ILE A 76 7.40 3.98 -17.68
N HIS A 77 6.58 3.37 -16.84
CA HIS A 77 6.73 3.44 -15.37
C HIS A 77 7.84 2.54 -14.85
N TYR A 78 8.22 1.51 -15.62
CA TYR A 78 9.38 0.69 -15.29
C TYR A 78 10.68 1.31 -15.76
N GLN A 79 10.72 1.80 -17.01
CA GLN A 79 11.91 2.39 -17.60
C GLN A 79 11.54 3.56 -18.51
N ASN A 80 12.16 4.70 -18.28
CA ASN A 80 11.92 5.92 -19.02
C ASN A 80 13.17 6.79 -19.11
N ARG A 81 13.09 7.85 -19.92
CA ARG A 81 14.19 8.79 -20.16
C ARG A 81 14.63 9.59 -18.93
N THR A 82 13.79 9.72 -17.92
CA THR A 82 14.08 10.51 -16.72
C THR A 82 14.77 9.71 -15.63
N GLY A 83 14.77 8.37 -15.73
CA GLY A 83 15.31 7.47 -14.70
C GLY A 83 14.44 7.34 -13.46
N VAL A 84 13.29 8.01 -13.39
CA VAL A 84 12.35 7.88 -12.28
C VAL A 84 11.47 6.66 -12.50
N ARG A 85 11.60 5.67 -11.63
CA ARG A 85 10.84 4.42 -11.69
C ARG A 85 9.79 4.39 -10.60
N ALA A 86 8.56 4.05 -10.95
CA ALA A 86 7.48 3.80 -10.00
C ALA A 86 7.41 2.29 -9.72
N THR A 87 7.62 1.87 -8.49
CA THR A 87 7.53 0.46 -8.09
C THR A 87 6.09 0.05 -7.76
N CYS A 88 5.85 -1.26 -7.55
CA CYS A 88 4.51 -1.75 -7.22
C CYS A 88 3.85 -0.98 -6.07
N PRO A 89 4.50 -0.74 -4.92
CA PRO A 89 3.90 0.00 -3.81
C PRO A 89 3.62 1.47 -4.13
N ASP A 90 4.34 2.11 -5.04
CA ASP A 90 4.07 3.51 -5.39
C ASP A 90 2.67 3.72 -5.98
N CYS A 91 2.13 2.70 -6.65
CA CYS A 91 0.79 2.71 -7.23
C CYS A 91 -0.25 1.99 -6.36
N HIS A 92 0.16 0.95 -5.61
CA HIS A 92 -0.77 0.05 -4.93
C HIS A 92 -0.86 0.25 -3.41
N VAL A 93 0.04 1.02 -2.81
CA VAL A 93 0.09 1.24 -1.36
C VAL A 93 0.10 2.73 -1.05
N PRO A 94 -0.93 3.26 -0.40
CA PRO A 94 -0.94 4.66 0.03
C PRO A 94 0.28 5.00 0.90
N LYS A 95 0.78 6.24 0.76
CA LYS A 95 1.93 6.72 1.55
C LYS A 95 1.54 7.08 2.97
N GLU A 96 0.34 7.62 3.16
CA GLU A 96 -0.19 8.03 4.46
C GLU A 96 -0.42 6.80 5.36
N TRP A 97 -0.07 6.91 6.63
CA TRP A 97 -0.07 5.81 7.58
C TRP A 97 -1.45 5.13 7.73
N GLY A 98 -2.50 5.90 7.94
CA GLY A 98 -3.87 5.37 8.12
C GLY A 98 -4.38 4.58 6.90
N PRO A 99 -4.42 5.19 5.71
CA PRO A 99 -4.75 4.50 4.45
C PRO A 99 -3.83 3.29 4.16
N LYS A 100 -2.53 3.39 4.46
CA LYS A 100 -1.58 2.28 4.36
C LYS A 100 -2.01 1.09 5.20
N MET A 101 -2.38 1.32 6.48
CA MET A 101 -2.85 0.26 7.37
C MET A 101 -4.12 -0.41 6.83
N ILE A 102 -5.10 0.38 6.40
CA ILE A 102 -6.33 -0.14 5.82
C ILE A 102 -6.02 -1.00 4.58
N ARG A 103 -5.11 -0.53 3.71
CA ARG A 103 -4.69 -1.29 2.51
C ARG A 103 -4.03 -2.62 2.90
N LYS A 104 -3.15 -2.63 3.90
CA LYS A 104 -2.48 -3.84 4.40
C LYS A 104 -3.47 -4.85 5.02
N ILE A 105 -4.44 -4.38 5.80
CA ILE A 105 -5.51 -5.23 6.33
C ILE A 105 -6.32 -5.84 5.18
N LYS A 106 -6.68 -5.05 4.17
CA LYS A 106 -7.39 -5.58 2.99
C LYS A 106 -6.55 -6.59 2.19
N ALA A 107 -5.23 -6.39 2.12
CA ALA A 107 -4.31 -7.30 1.45
C ALA A 107 -4.21 -8.69 2.12
N SER A 108 -4.65 -8.85 3.38
CA SER A 108 -4.73 -10.17 4.01
C SER A 108 -5.66 -11.14 3.24
N ARG A 109 -6.67 -10.62 2.54
CA ARG A 109 -7.53 -11.42 1.64
C ARG A 109 -6.77 -11.93 0.42
N GLU A 110 -5.79 -11.17 -0.06
CA GLU A 110 -4.92 -11.58 -1.17
C GLU A 110 -4.02 -12.76 -0.73
N LEU A 111 -3.50 -12.68 0.50
CA LEU A 111 -2.74 -13.77 1.11
C LEU A 111 -3.61 -15.02 1.30
N TYR A 112 -4.84 -14.85 1.77
CA TYR A 112 -5.81 -15.96 1.86
C TYR A 112 -6.07 -16.56 0.47
N GLY A 113 -6.30 -15.74 -0.55
CA GLY A 113 -6.48 -16.18 -1.93
C GLY A 113 -5.27 -16.95 -2.46
N LYS A 114 -4.05 -16.54 -2.08
CA LYS A 114 -2.81 -17.26 -2.39
C LYS A 114 -2.82 -18.68 -1.79
N VAL A 115 -3.14 -18.79 -0.51
CA VAL A 115 -3.20 -20.08 0.18
C VAL A 115 -4.26 -21.00 -0.43
N MET A 116 -5.42 -20.45 -0.80
CA MET A 116 -6.52 -21.18 -1.41
C MET A 116 -6.32 -21.45 -2.92
N GLY A 117 -5.26 -20.91 -3.53
CA GLY A 117 -4.94 -21.12 -4.95
C GLY A 117 -5.97 -20.55 -5.92
N THR A 118 -6.61 -19.41 -5.56
CA THR A 118 -7.68 -18.79 -6.37
C THR A 118 -7.17 -18.25 -7.71
N ILE A 119 -5.90 -17.86 -7.78
CA ILE A 119 -5.24 -17.33 -8.98
C ILE A 119 -3.92 -18.05 -9.27
N SER A 120 -3.79 -19.31 -8.84
CA SER A 120 -2.55 -20.08 -8.86
C SER A 120 -2.06 -20.49 -10.25
N THR A 121 -2.92 -20.45 -11.27
CA THR A 121 -2.54 -20.72 -12.66
C THR A 121 -2.81 -19.50 -13.54
N PRO A 122 -2.14 -19.36 -14.70
CA PRO A 122 -2.40 -18.27 -15.65
C PRO A 122 -3.88 -18.16 -16.04
N GLU A 123 -4.55 -19.29 -16.26
CA GLU A 123 -5.97 -19.34 -16.65
C GLU A 123 -6.87 -18.77 -15.54
N LYS A 124 -6.65 -19.21 -14.30
CA LYS A 124 -7.38 -18.68 -13.13
C LYS A 124 -7.12 -17.19 -12.93
N PHE A 125 -5.87 -16.76 -13.10
CA PHE A 125 -5.52 -15.34 -13.04
C PHE A 125 -6.28 -14.53 -14.10
N GLN A 126 -6.30 -15.01 -15.34
CA GLN A 126 -7.01 -14.30 -16.43
C GLN A 126 -8.52 -14.26 -16.21
N ALA A 127 -9.12 -15.34 -15.68
CA ALA A 127 -10.54 -15.37 -15.35
C ALA A 127 -10.93 -14.32 -14.29
N GLU A 128 -10.04 -14.04 -13.32
CA GLU A 128 -10.28 -13.09 -12.24
C GLU A 128 -9.79 -11.67 -12.57
N ARG A 129 -9.04 -11.50 -13.66
CA ARG A 129 -8.30 -10.27 -13.98
C ARG A 129 -9.21 -9.03 -14.04
N LEU A 130 -10.38 -9.13 -14.69
CA LEU A 130 -11.30 -8.00 -14.81
C LEU A 130 -11.80 -7.56 -13.44
N ARG A 131 -12.21 -8.51 -12.60
CA ARG A 131 -12.69 -8.23 -11.24
C ARG A 131 -11.58 -7.58 -10.37
N LEU A 132 -10.37 -8.09 -10.46
CA LEU A 132 -9.21 -7.53 -9.74
C LEU A 132 -8.91 -6.11 -10.22
N ALA A 133 -8.92 -5.87 -11.52
CA ALA A 133 -8.70 -4.54 -12.11
C ALA A 133 -9.80 -3.55 -11.69
N GLN A 134 -11.06 -3.95 -11.74
CA GLN A 134 -12.20 -3.10 -11.32
C GLN A 134 -12.12 -2.71 -9.85
N ASN A 135 -11.71 -3.63 -8.98
CA ASN A 135 -11.50 -3.33 -7.56
C ASN A 135 -10.41 -2.26 -7.37
N GLU A 136 -9.32 -2.38 -8.10
CA GLU A 136 -8.22 -1.42 -8.00
C GLU A 136 -8.56 -0.07 -8.63
N TRP A 137 -9.21 -0.04 -9.77
CA TRP A 137 -9.70 1.21 -10.38
C TRP A 137 -10.68 1.94 -9.47
N SER A 138 -11.60 1.20 -8.84
CA SER A 138 -12.57 1.78 -7.89
C SER A 138 -11.87 2.36 -6.66
N ARG A 139 -10.82 1.69 -6.16
CA ARG A 139 -10.01 2.19 -5.05
C ARG A 139 -9.28 3.49 -5.43
N MET A 140 -8.62 3.50 -6.58
CA MET A 140 -7.90 4.67 -7.08
C MET A 140 -8.83 5.83 -7.38
N LYS A 141 -10.04 5.55 -7.89
CA LYS A 141 -11.06 6.59 -8.09
C LYS A 141 -11.52 7.18 -6.76
N ALA A 142 -11.81 6.34 -5.77
CA ALA A 142 -12.30 6.77 -4.46
C ALA A 142 -11.32 7.68 -3.69
N ASN A 143 -10.01 7.54 -3.92
CA ASN A 143 -8.99 8.40 -3.31
C ASN A 143 -8.47 9.49 -4.26
N ASN A 144 -9.21 9.80 -5.33
CA ASN A 144 -8.83 10.80 -6.32
C ASN A 144 -7.47 10.51 -6.98
N SER A 145 -7.17 9.24 -7.23
CA SER A 145 -5.90 8.78 -7.81
C SER A 145 -4.66 9.34 -7.09
N GLN A 146 -4.70 9.36 -5.75
CA GLN A 146 -3.66 9.96 -4.92
C GLN A 146 -2.27 9.39 -5.21
N GLU A 147 -2.16 8.09 -5.50
CA GLU A 147 -0.89 7.46 -5.81
C GLU A 147 -0.27 8.02 -7.09
N CYS A 148 -1.09 8.33 -8.10
CA CYS A 148 -0.62 9.01 -9.32
C CYS A 148 -0.18 10.43 -9.01
N ARG A 149 -0.94 11.14 -8.20
CA ARG A 149 -0.69 12.53 -7.81
C ARG A 149 0.54 12.71 -6.94
N ASN A 150 1.03 11.67 -6.30
CA ASN A 150 2.29 11.70 -5.57
C ASN A 150 3.51 12.03 -6.46
N CYS A 151 3.40 11.77 -7.77
CA CYS A 151 4.43 12.08 -8.76
C CYS A 151 3.91 13.03 -9.86
N HIS A 152 2.63 12.95 -10.21
CA HIS A 152 1.97 13.73 -11.25
C HIS A 152 1.03 14.76 -10.63
N ASN A 153 1.55 15.84 -10.06
CA ASN A 153 0.69 16.91 -9.55
C ASN A 153 0.18 17.77 -10.70
N TYR A 154 -1.11 17.64 -11.03
CA TYR A 154 -1.74 18.33 -12.15
C TYR A 154 -1.87 19.85 -11.96
N GLU A 155 -1.74 20.35 -10.75
CA GLU A 155 -1.72 21.80 -10.46
C GLU A 155 -0.50 22.50 -11.10
N TYR A 156 0.56 21.72 -11.34
CA TYR A 156 1.80 22.19 -11.97
C TYR A 156 1.97 21.70 -13.41
N PHE A 157 0.90 21.21 -14.04
CA PHE A 157 0.99 20.79 -15.44
C PHE A 157 1.12 22.00 -16.36
N ASP A 158 2.20 22.00 -17.12
CA ASP A 158 2.30 22.92 -18.28
C ASP A 158 1.54 22.29 -19.45
N TYR A 159 0.32 22.74 -19.65
CA TYR A 159 -0.53 22.26 -20.71
C TYR A 159 -0.01 22.64 -22.12
N SER A 160 0.85 23.67 -22.21
CA SER A 160 1.36 24.15 -23.51
C SER A 160 2.33 23.16 -24.16
N VAL A 161 3.04 22.35 -23.35
CA VAL A 161 3.97 21.32 -23.85
C VAL A 161 3.31 19.98 -24.10
N GLN A 162 2.04 19.85 -23.78
CA GLN A 162 1.27 18.63 -24.03
C GLN A 162 0.77 18.61 -25.48
N GLY A 163 0.62 17.40 -26.03
CA GLY A 163 -0.07 17.25 -27.31
C GLY A 163 -1.49 17.82 -27.26
N ARG A 164 -1.95 18.40 -28.35
CA ARG A 164 -3.24 19.13 -28.44
C ARG A 164 -4.42 18.36 -27.79
N ARG A 165 -4.57 17.07 -28.07
CA ARG A 165 -5.63 16.23 -27.49
C ARG A 165 -5.48 16.08 -25.98
N SER A 166 -4.27 15.79 -25.50
CA SER A 166 -4.00 15.61 -24.06
C SER A 166 -4.27 16.90 -23.30
N ASN A 167 -3.83 18.04 -23.82
CA ASN A 167 -4.09 19.35 -23.26
C ASN A 167 -5.61 19.58 -23.06
N GLN A 168 -6.39 19.41 -24.12
CA GLN A 168 -7.85 19.60 -24.06
C GLN A 168 -8.55 18.63 -23.10
N MET A 169 -8.18 17.35 -23.14
CA MET A 169 -8.80 16.31 -22.32
C MET A 169 -8.44 16.44 -20.84
N HIS A 170 -7.23 16.86 -20.51
CA HIS A 170 -6.83 17.10 -19.13
C HIS A 170 -7.60 18.28 -18.53
N GLN A 171 -7.63 19.43 -19.23
CA GLN A 171 -8.36 20.60 -18.73
C GLN A 171 -9.84 20.32 -18.55
N ALA A 172 -10.49 19.73 -19.55
CA ALA A 172 -11.92 19.37 -19.46
C ALA A 172 -12.18 18.32 -18.37
N GLY A 173 -11.37 17.27 -18.31
CA GLY A 173 -11.54 16.20 -17.34
C GLY A 173 -11.38 16.67 -15.89
N PHE A 174 -10.39 17.50 -15.60
CA PHE A 174 -10.23 18.07 -14.25
C PHE A 174 -11.34 19.04 -13.89
N ALA A 175 -11.82 19.85 -14.83
CA ALA A 175 -12.97 20.72 -14.62
C ALA A 175 -14.27 19.93 -14.32
N GLU A 176 -14.41 18.71 -14.89
CA GLU A 176 -15.51 17.79 -14.63
C GLU A 176 -15.31 16.93 -13.36
N GLY A 177 -14.21 17.11 -12.63
CA GLY A 177 -13.87 16.32 -11.44
C GLY A 177 -13.47 14.86 -11.73
N LYS A 178 -13.03 14.56 -12.96
CA LYS A 178 -12.48 13.23 -13.29
C LYS A 178 -11.15 13.01 -12.62
N THR A 179 -10.91 11.77 -12.22
CA THR A 179 -9.63 11.34 -11.65
C THR A 179 -8.73 10.75 -12.75
N CYS A 180 -7.42 10.61 -12.45
CA CYS A 180 -6.47 10.06 -13.43
C CYS A 180 -6.89 8.68 -13.92
N ILE A 181 -7.35 7.81 -13.01
CA ILE A 181 -7.73 6.43 -13.34
C ILE A 181 -9.00 6.34 -14.19
N ASP A 182 -9.83 7.37 -14.25
CA ASP A 182 -11.01 7.36 -15.12
C ASP A 182 -10.62 7.23 -16.60
N CYS A 183 -9.46 7.78 -16.98
CA CYS A 183 -8.95 7.76 -18.35
C CYS A 183 -7.68 6.90 -18.51
N HIS A 184 -6.76 6.92 -17.51
CA HIS A 184 -5.46 6.27 -17.59
C HIS A 184 -5.47 4.85 -17.01
N LYS A 185 -6.20 3.95 -17.65
CA LYS A 185 -6.18 2.51 -17.36
C LYS A 185 -5.14 1.81 -18.22
N GLY A 186 -4.55 0.74 -17.71
CA GLY A 186 -3.57 -0.05 -18.50
C GLY A 186 -2.18 0.57 -18.61
N ILE A 187 -1.82 1.55 -17.78
CA ILE A 187 -0.53 2.25 -17.86
C ILE A 187 0.66 1.42 -17.32
N ALA A 188 0.40 0.43 -16.49
CA ALA A 188 1.40 -0.44 -15.90
C ALA A 188 1.15 -1.93 -16.15
N HIS A 189 -0.07 -2.27 -16.56
CA HIS A 189 -0.49 -3.64 -16.86
C HIS A 189 -1.40 -3.63 -18.06
N SER A 190 -1.38 -4.70 -18.84
CA SER A 190 -2.33 -4.88 -19.93
C SER A 190 -3.76 -4.82 -19.42
N LEU A 191 -4.63 -4.21 -20.20
CA LEU A 191 -6.05 -4.19 -19.85
C LEU A 191 -6.61 -5.62 -19.83
N PRO A 192 -7.50 -5.96 -18.89
CA PRO A 192 -8.19 -7.22 -18.95
C PRO A 192 -8.99 -7.31 -20.25
N PRO A 193 -9.18 -8.52 -20.81
CA PRO A 193 -10.09 -8.70 -21.94
C PRO A 193 -11.49 -8.21 -21.47
N VAL A 194 -11.94 -7.13 -22.07
CA VAL A 194 -13.31 -6.66 -21.88
C VAL A 194 -14.14 -7.50 -22.82
N ASP A 195 -15.13 -8.20 -22.28
CA ASP A 195 -16.13 -8.83 -23.14
C ASP A 195 -16.68 -7.76 -24.09
N GLN A 196 -16.67 -8.03 -25.38
CA GLN A 196 -16.96 -7.08 -26.46
C GLN A 196 -18.37 -6.47 -26.41
N HIS A 197 -19.11 -6.70 -25.34
CA HIS A 197 -20.46 -6.18 -25.11
C HIS A 197 -20.56 -4.87 -24.34
N ILE A 198 -19.43 -4.30 -23.89
CA ILE A 198 -19.45 -2.98 -23.23
C ILE A 198 -18.58 -2.02 -24.03
N GLY A 199 -19.18 -1.42 -25.04
CA GLY A 199 -18.59 -0.32 -25.80
C GLY A 199 -17.77 -0.80 -27.01
N ALA A 200 -18.37 -0.81 -28.18
CA ALA A 200 -17.68 -1.03 -29.43
C ALA A 200 -16.41 -0.14 -29.55
N PRO A 201 -15.28 -0.67 -30.06
CA PRO A 201 -14.14 0.16 -30.40
C PRO A 201 -14.59 1.27 -31.32
N ARG A 202 -14.24 2.51 -31.02
CA ARG A 202 -14.40 3.58 -32.00
C ARG A 202 -13.52 3.23 -33.19
N GLU A 203 -14.13 2.90 -34.31
CA GLU A 203 -13.43 2.74 -35.58
C GLU A 203 -12.55 3.96 -35.83
N GLY A 204 -11.26 3.75 -36.07
CA GLY A 204 -10.32 4.79 -36.45
C GLY A 204 -9.22 5.15 -35.46
N VAL A 205 -9.10 4.50 -34.31
CA VAL A 205 -7.90 4.63 -33.47
C VAL A 205 -6.98 3.45 -33.74
N ALA A 206 -5.93 3.70 -34.51
CA ALA A 206 -4.84 2.73 -34.66
C ALA A 206 -4.31 2.31 -33.29
N PRO A 207 -3.99 1.03 -33.08
CA PRO A 207 -3.37 0.59 -31.82
C PRO A 207 -2.11 1.41 -31.59
N GLU A 208 -2.06 2.07 -30.44
CA GLU A 208 -0.87 2.80 -30.01
C GLU A 208 0.30 1.85 -30.02
N VAL A 209 1.30 2.21 -30.81
CA VAL A 209 2.48 1.40 -31.11
C VAL A 209 3.11 0.95 -29.79
N MET A 210 2.97 -0.33 -29.44
CA MET A 210 3.82 -0.96 -28.44
C MET A 210 5.27 -0.77 -28.89
N HIS A 211 6.06 -0.11 -28.08
CA HIS A 211 7.49 0.01 -28.35
C HIS A 211 8.07 -1.39 -28.59
N PRO A 212 8.87 -1.56 -29.66
CA PRO A 212 9.46 -2.85 -29.95
C PRO A 212 10.31 -3.32 -28.74
N PRO A 213 10.36 -4.63 -28.47
CA PRO A 213 11.17 -5.16 -27.37
C PRO A 213 12.62 -4.76 -27.57
N MET A 214 13.20 -4.13 -26.56
CA MET A 214 14.61 -3.76 -26.58
C MET A 214 15.46 -5.02 -26.71
N LYS A 215 16.37 -5.02 -27.68
CA LYS A 215 17.35 -6.09 -27.88
C LYS A 215 18.19 -6.22 -26.60
N LYS A 216 18.29 -7.44 -26.12
CA LYS A 216 19.27 -7.81 -25.11
C LYS A 216 20.66 -7.72 -25.76
N GLU A 217 21.52 -6.84 -25.27
CA GLU A 217 22.97 -7.01 -25.35
C GLU A 217 23.46 -7.81 -24.17
#